data_e3defbdc351f23998d114fb8e0eebcde
#
_entry.id   e3defbdc351f23998d114fb8e0eebcde
#
_cell.length_a   1.000
_cell.length_b   1.000
_cell.length_c   1.000
_cell.angle_alpha   90.00
_cell.angle_beta   90.00
_cell.angle_gamma   90.00
#
_symmetry.space_group_name_H-M   'P 1'
#
loop_
_entity.id
_entity.type
_entity.pdbx_description
1 polymer ?
#
loop_
_entity_poly.entity_id
_entity_poly.type
_entity_poly.pdbx_seq_one_letter_code
_entity_poly.pdbx_strand_id
1 'polypeptide(L)'
;MTRFDLARRRFAPLLMGLALCSAVTPLMAQTKVALRISTPAVPDDWHAKMWTVFKESLDKAAPNQFDVQIHLNASLFKQGAEPAAMARGNLELTTVSAFDIAKLVPEFSIFTAGYIVRDPQHQQKVFNGPIGDELFKAVADKMEITVLSTAYLGTRQVNLREARNVRTPSDLKGIKLRMPGSKEWLFLGEALGATATPLAFGEVYMGLKTGTIDGQDNPLPTVRAAKFYEVTKQLVLTNHLVDSLHIAIANKTWNGLTAAQKQAVKAAAQAATSFNNDNRVKEEAQIIDFFKQQGLQVSTPDVESFRKSVQDAYAKSDYAKVWPKGMLERINNTR
;
A
#
# COMPACT_ATOMS: atom_id res chain seq x y z
N MET A 1 -55.02 -97.44 -1.30
CA MET A 1 -55.72 -97.04 -0.03
C MET A 1 -55.10 -95.76 0.45
N THR A 2 -55.83 -94.69 0.18
CA THR A 2 -56.37 -93.70 1.08
C THR A 2 -55.38 -93.15 2.11
N ARG A 3 -55.13 -91.83 2.16
CA ARG A 3 -56.05 -90.75 2.45
C ARG A 3 -55.40 -89.36 2.17
N PHE A 4 -56.20 -88.44 1.74
CA PHE A 4 -56.08 -87.05 1.70
C PHE A 4 -55.78 -86.46 3.11
N ASP A 5 -54.96 -85.42 3.16
CA ASP A 5 -55.40 -84.29 4.04
C ASP A 5 -54.87 -82.96 3.52
N LEU A 6 -55.78 -81.97 3.65
CA LEU A 6 -55.77 -80.63 3.12
C LEU A 6 -55.03 -79.65 4.01
N ALA A 7 -54.44 -78.76 3.38
CA ALA A 7 -54.52 -77.32 3.58
C ALA A 7 -53.95 -76.66 4.82
N ARG A 8 -53.22 -75.69 4.63
CA ARG A 8 -53.55 -74.28 5.07
C ARG A 8 -52.51 -73.29 4.52
N ARG A 9 -52.89 -72.61 3.44
CA ARG A 9 -52.20 -71.43 3.00
C ARG A 9 -52.27 -70.36 4.09
N ARG A 10 -51.13 -69.89 4.60
CA ARG A 10 -51.02 -68.65 5.40
C ARG A 10 -50.32 -67.63 4.52
N PHE A 11 -51.08 -66.61 4.07
CA PHE A 11 -50.58 -65.41 3.51
C PHE A 11 -49.78 -64.64 4.54
N ALA A 12 -48.48 -64.32 4.30
CA ALA A 12 -47.73 -63.33 5.04
C ALA A 12 -47.69 -62.06 4.22
N PRO A 13 -47.94 -60.88 4.80
CA PRO A 13 -47.83 -59.63 4.07
C PRO A 13 -46.34 -59.24 3.96
N LEU A 14 -45.97 -58.93 2.72
CA LEU A 14 -44.65 -58.41 2.34
C LEU A 14 -44.62 -56.94 2.81
N LEU A 15 -43.95 -56.63 3.94
CA LEU A 15 -43.61 -55.29 4.36
C LEU A 15 -42.43 -54.76 3.50
N MET A 16 -42.79 -53.93 2.50
CA MET A 16 -41.85 -53.23 1.65
C MET A 16 -41.26 -52.04 2.45
N GLY A 17 -40.10 -52.27 3.11
CA GLY A 17 -39.33 -51.23 3.81
C GLY A 17 -38.69 -50.28 2.78
N LEU A 18 -39.24 -49.08 2.65
CA LEU A 18 -38.61 -47.97 1.93
C LEU A 18 -37.36 -47.52 2.72
N ALA A 19 -36.17 -48.00 2.36
CA ALA A 19 -34.92 -47.41 2.87
C ALA A 19 -34.71 -46.05 2.21
N LEU A 20 -34.99 -44.96 2.97
CA LEU A 20 -34.53 -43.63 2.61
C LEU A 20 -33.01 -43.61 2.76
N CYS A 21 -32.28 -43.83 1.65
CA CYS A 21 -30.87 -43.51 1.55
C CYS A 21 -30.75 -41.95 1.54
N SER A 22 -30.57 -41.36 2.73
CA SER A 22 -30.12 -39.98 2.85
C SER A 22 -28.73 -39.93 2.24
N ALA A 23 -28.62 -39.41 1.01
CA ALA A 23 -27.36 -39.10 0.36
C ALA A 23 -26.70 -37.96 1.19
N VAL A 24 -25.84 -38.34 2.13
CA VAL A 24 -24.91 -37.40 2.76
C VAL A 24 -23.92 -37.01 1.67
N THR A 25 -24.22 -35.90 0.98
CA THR A 25 -23.21 -35.26 0.13
C THR A 25 -22.04 -34.85 1.02
N PRO A 26 -20.82 -35.36 0.78
CA PRO A 26 -19.68 -34.86 1.56
C PRO A 26 -19.57 -33.37 1.29
N LEU A 27 -19.68 -32.56 2.34
CA LEU A 27 -19.37 -31.16 2.30
C LEU A 27 -17.87 -31.08 2.00
N MET A 28 -17.49 -31.00 0.72
CA MET A 28 -16.12 -30.75 0.32
C MET A 28 -15.71 -29.45 1.00
N ALA A 29 -14.82 -29.52 1.97
CA ALA A 29 -14.24 -28.32 2.58
C ALA A 29 -13.62 -27.50 1.45
N GLN A 30 -14.27 -26.39 1.12
CA GLN A 30 -13.80 -25.50 0.07
C GLN A 30 -12.41 -25.00 0.48
N THR A 31 -11.40 -25.32 -0.32
CA THR A 31 -10.02 -24.87 -0.06
C THR A 31 -10.00 -23.36 -0.01
N LYS A 32 -9.57 -22.80 1.12
CA LYS A 32 -9.47 -21.35 1.27
C LYS A 32 -8.49 -20.77 0.26
N VAL A 33 -8.82 -19.60 -0.28
CA VAL A 33 -7.91 -18.85 -1.14
C VAL A 33 -6.83 -18.24 -0.24
N ALA A 34 -5.57 -18.60 -0.47
CA ALA A 34 -4.44 -18.02 0.25
C ALA A 34 -4.18 -16.59 -0.22
N LEU A 35 -4.08 -15.66 0.71
CA LEU A 35 -3.76 -14.24 0.47
C LEU A 35 -2.57 -13.84 1.35
N ARG A 36 -1.36 -14.02 0.82
CA ARG A 36 -0.14 -13.51 1.48
C ARG A 36 0.00 -12.03 1.20
N ILE A 37 0.23 -11.27 2.26
CA ILE A 37 0.45 -9.83 2.23
C ILE A 37 1.87 -9.55 2.67
N SER A 38 2.66 -8.82 1.87
CA SER A 38 3.99 -8.36 2.23
C SER A 38 4.01 -6.84 2.32
N THR A 39 4.63 -6.31 3.37
CA THR A 39 4.82 -4.86 3.53
C THR A 39 6.08 -4.57 4.35
N PRO A 40 6.84 -3.50 4.04
CA PRO A 40 7.94 -3.04 4.88
C PRO A 40 7.46 -2.32 6.15
N ALA A 41 6.18 -2.05 6.31
CA ALA A 41 5.62 -1.34 7.46
C ALA A 41 5.92 -2.06 8.78
N VAL A 42 6.28 -1.28 9.80
CA VAL A 42 6.47 -1.77 11.17
C VAL A 42 5.11 -1.90 11.88
N PRO A 43 4.96 -2.75 12.91
CA PRO A 43 3.67 -3.03 13.55
C PRO A 43 2.91 -1.81 14.06
N ASP A 44 3.62 -0.77 14.51
CA ASP A 44 3.01 0.45 15.06
C ASP A 44 2.49 1.40 13.97
N ASP A 45 2.90 1.23 12.72
CA ASP A 45 2.43 2.05 11.60
C ASP A 45 0.97 1.74 11.22
N TRP A 46 0.21 2.76 10.88
CA TRP A 46 -1.17 2.62 10.41
C TRP A 46 -1.30 1.74 9.16
N HIS A 47 -0.25 1.72 8.32
CA HIS A 47 -0.17 0.80 7.18
C HIS A 47 -0.11 -0.69 7.58
N ALA A 48 0.51 -1.02 8.71
CA ALA A 48 0.49 -2.37 9.22
C ALA A 48 -0.89 -2.69 9.80
N LYS A 49 -1.43 -1.76 10.59
CA LYS A 49 -2.75 -1.91 11.23
C LYS A 49 -3.89 -1.99 10.21
N MET A 50 -3.80 -1.29 9.08
CA MET A 50 -4.83 -1.39 8.04
C MET A 50 -4.93 -2.81 7.46
N TRP A 51 -3.86 -3.58 7.40
CA TRP A 51 -3.92 -4.96 6.94
C TRP A 51 -4.65 -5.89 7.92
N THR A 52 -4.60 -5.58 9.23
CA THR A 52 -5.44 -6.25 10.23
C THR A 52 -6.92 -5.95 9.97
N VAL A 53 -7.26 -4.68 9.70
CA VAL A 53 -8.63 -4.28 9.35
C VAL A 53 -9.09 -4.94 8.05
N PHE A 54 -8.21 -5.04 7.04
CA PHE A 54 -8.47 -5.76 5.80
C PHE A 54 -8.87 -7.22 6.09
N LYS A 55 -8.04 -7.93 6.86
CA LYS A 55 -8.28 -9.32 7.24
C LYS A 55 -9.60 -9.49 7.97
N GLU A 56 -9.85 -8.70 9.02
CA GLU A 56 -11.08 -8.77 9.81
C GLU A 56 -12.33 -8.47 8.99
N SER A 57 -12.26 -7.47 8.10
CA SER A 57 -13.36 -7.10 7.21
C SER A 57 -13.65 -8.20 6.20
N LEU A 58 -12.60 -8.83 5.66
CA LEU A 58 -12.73 -9.93 4.70
C LEU A 58 -13.28 -11.19 5.37
N ASP A 59 -12.82 -11.52 6.57
CA ASP A 59 -13.32 -12.66 7.35
C ASP A 59 -14.82 -12.51 7.68
N LYS A 60 -15.29 -11.27 7.92
CA LYS A 60 -16.72 -10.97 8.13
C LYS A 60 -17.53 -11.07 6.83
N ALA A 61 -17.00 -10.55 5.72
CA ALA A 61 -17.73 -10.50 4.45
C ALA A 61 -17.76 -11.85 3.72
N ALA A 62 -16.74 -12.68 3.90
CA ALA A 62 -16.60 -13.98 3.23
C ALA A 62 -16.04 -15.03 4.21
N PRO A 63 -16.83 -15.48 5.23
CA PRO A 63 -16.36 -16.39 6.25
C PRO A 63 -15.80 -17.69 5.66
N ASN A 64 -14.65 -18.12 6.16
CA ASN A 64 -13.97 -19.36 5.77
C ASN A 64 -13.55 -19.49 4.30
N GLN A 65 -13.60 -18.42 3.49
CA GLN A 65 -13.23 -18.46 2.08
C GLN A 65 -11.75 -18.10 1.84
N PHE A 66 -11.11 -17.37 2.75
CA PHE A 66 -9.75 -16.88 2.60
C PHE A 66 -8.84 -17.30 3.76
N ASP A 67 -7.55 -17.48 3.46
CA ASP A 67 -6.47 -17.60 4.43
C ASP A 67 -5.55 -16.39 4.26
N VAL A 68 -5.72 -15.39 5.12
CA VAL A 68 -4.96 -14.11 5.05
C VAL A 68 -3.76 -14.17 5.98
N GLN A 69 -2.56 -14.06 5.40
CA GLN A 69 -1.27 -14.08 6.09
C GLN A 69 -0.57 -12.73 5.90
N ILE A 70 -0.30 -12.02 7.01
CA ILE A 70 0.29 -10.67 6.99
C ILE A 70 1.76 -10.75 7.40
N HIS A 71 2.65 -10.36 6.50
CA HIS A 71 4.10 -10.33 6.70
C HIS A 71 4.58 -8.89 6.78
N LEU A 72 4.84 -8.41 8.00
CA LEU A 72 5.35 -7.07 8.31
C LEU A 72 6.87 -7.01 8.25
N ASN A 73 7.44 -5.79 8.39
CA ASN A 73 8.89 -5.55 8.49
C ASN A 73 9.69 -6.10 7.30
N ALA A 74 9.09 -6.15 6.11
CA ALA A 74 9.72 -6.75 4.92
C ALA A 74 10.20 -8.20 5.13
N SER A 75 9.53 -8.96 6.00
CA SER A 75 9.93 -10.33 6.37
C SER A 75 9.75 -11.35 5.24
N LEU A 76 8.85 -11.09 4.28
CA LEU A 76 8.63 -11.97 3.13
C LEU A 76 9.36 -11.46 1.87
N PHE A 77 9.23 -10.17 1.56
CA PHE A 77 9.92 -9.50 0.46
C PHE A 77 10.48 -8.15 0.92
N LYS A 78 11.70 -7.81 0.46
CA LYS A 78 12.29 -6.49 0.68
C LYS A 78 11.49 -5.41 -0.07
N GLN A 79 11.48 -4.20 0.47
CA GLN A 79 10.85 -3.03 -0.16
C GLN A 79 11.25 -2.90 -1.64
N GLY A 80 10.25 -2.82 -2.52
CA GLY A 80 10.43 -2.68 -3.96
C GLY A 80 10.58 -4.00 -4.73
N ALA A 81 10.64 -5.16 -4.05
CA ALA A 81 10.65 -6.49 -4.69
C ALA A 81 9.24 -7.07 -4.85
N GLU A 82 8.25 -6.53 -4.16
CA GLU A 82 6.88 -7.03 -4.10
C GLU A 82 6.19 -7.02 -5.48
N PRO A 83 6.26 -5.97 -6.32
CA PRO A 83 5.60 -6.00 -7.63
C PRO A 83 6.08 -7.13 -8.52
N ALA A 84 7.40 -7.38 -8.53
CA ALA A 84 7.97 -8.48 -9.29
C ALA A 84 7.58 -9.87 -8.72
N ALA A 85 7.39 -9.99 -7.41
CA ALA A 85 6.90 -11.21 -6.78
C ALA A 85 5.43 -11.48 -7.14
N MET A 86 4.60 -10.44 -7.21
CA MET A 86 3.20 -10.52 -7.64
C MET A 86 3.08 -10.97 -9.10
N ALA A 87 3.85 -10.36 -10.00
CA ALA A 87 3.86 -10.73 -11.42
C ALA A 87 4.26 -12.20 -11.65
N ARG A 88 5.15 -12.74 -10.80
CA ARG A 88 5.52 -14.17 -10.84
C ARG A 88 4.54 -15.10 -10.11
N GLY A 89 3.49 -14.55 -9.46
CA GLY A 89 2.52 -15.32 -8.67
C GLY A 89 3.06 -15.83 -7.32
N ASN A 90 4.11 -15.20 -6.79
CA ASN A 90 4.72 -15.54 -5.51
C ASN A 90 4.17 -14.71 -4.34
N LEU A 91 3.34 -13.70 -4.63
CA LEU A 91 2.71 -12.83 -3.66
C LEU A 91 1.32 -12.42 -4.17
N GLU A 92 0.33 -12.43 -3.30
CA GLU A 92 -1.06 -12.11 -3.67
C GLU A 92 -1.38 -10.63 -3.49
N LEU A 93 -0.98 -10.02 -2.36
CA LEU A 93 -1.30 -8.61 -2.06
C LEU A 93 -0.08 -7.86 -1.51
N THR A 94 -0.03 -6.59 -1.84
CA THR A 94 0.88 -5.61 -1.23
C THR A 94 0.31 -4.19 -1.38
N THR A 95 1.03 -3.20 -0.88
CA THR A 95 0.88 -1.82 -1.32
C THR A 95 1.98 -1.47 -2.31
N VAL A 96 1.62 -0.78 -3.39
CA VAL A 96 2.56 -0.25 -4.38
C VAL A 96 2.56 1.28 -4.35
N SER A 97 3.74 1.89 -4.42
CA SER A 97 3.90 3.35 -4.49
C SER A 97 3.81 3.85 -5.93
N ALA A 98 3.55 5.15 -6.11
CA ALA A 98 3.63 5.79 -7.42
C ALA A 98 5.01 5.58 -8.09
N PHE A 99 6.07 5.56 -7.30
CA PHE A 99 7.44 5.35 -7.76
C PHE A 99 7.68 3.92 -8.26
N ASP A 100 7.06 2.91 -7.63
CA ASP A 100 7.15 1.52 -8.10
C ASP A 100 6.33 1.33 -9.37
N ILE A 101 5.18 1.97 -9.48
CA ILE A 101 4.33 1.95 -10.67
C ILE A 101 5.04 2.62 -11.86
N ALA A 102 5.66 3.78 -11.64
CA ALA A 102 6.32 4.56 -12.70
C ALA A 102 7.44 3.80 -13.43
N LYS A 103 8.02 2.76 -12.81
CA LYS A 103 9.02 1.89 -13.46
C LYS A 103 8.47 1.17 -14.69
N LEU A 104 7.20 0.79 -14.69
CA LEU A 104 6.53 0.02 -15.74
C LEU A 104 5.40 0.79 -16.43
N VAL A 105 4.86 1.79 -15.76
CA VAL A 105 3.81 2.71 -16.24
C VAL A 105 4.36 4.13 -16.16
N PRO A 106 5.20 4.56 -17.11
CA PRO A 106 5.93 5.85 -17.04
C PRO A 106 5.01 7.06 -16.86
N GLU A 107 3.78 7.00 -17.35
CA GLU A 107 2.75 8.04 -17.20
C GLU A 107 2.44 8.32 -15.72
N PHE A 108 2.60 7.32 -14.86
CA PHE A 108 2.39 7.43 -13.42
C PHE A 108 3.45 8.27 -12.71
N SER A 109 4.58 8.56 -13.39
CA SER A 109 5.65 9.42 -12.85
C SER A 109 5.20 10.83 -12.50
N ILE A 110 4.06 11.29 -13.01
CA ILE A 110 3.45 12.56 -12.62
C ILE A 110 3.20 12.62 -11.09
N PHE A 111 2.89 11.50 -10.46
CA PHE A 111 2.67 11.42 -9.00
C PHE A 111 3.97 11.24 -8.20
N THR A 112 5.11 11.11 -8.87
CA THR A 112 6.43 11.16 -8.22
C THR A 112 6.97 12.58 -8.15
N ALA A 113 6.40 13.51 -8.93
CA ALA A 113 6.75 14.91 -8.88
C ALA A 113 6.14 15.56 -7.64
N GLY A 114 6.99 16.13 -6.82
CA GLY A 114 6.56 16.83 -5.60
C GLY A 114 5.64 18.02 -5.90
N TYR A 115 4.79 18.36 -4.92
CA TYR A 115 3.90 19.53 -4.93
C TYR A 115 2.76 19.50 -5.97
N ILE A 116 2.47 18.36 -6.59
CA ILE A 116 1.36 18.22 -7.55
C ILE A 116 0.06 17.91 -6.81
N VAL A 117 0.07 16.93 -5.93
CA VAL A 117 -1.08 16.65 -5.05
C VAL A 117 -1.02 17.59 -3.85
N ARG A 118 -2.13 18.29 -3.56
CA ARG A 118 -2.16 19.38 -2.58
C ARG A 118 -2.30 18.93 -1.13
N ASP A 119 -3.20 17.96 -0.92
CA ASP A 119 -3.64 17.50 0.40
C ASP A 119 -4.29 16.11 0.34
N PRO A 120 -4.62 15.49 1.48
CA PRO A 120 -5.26 14.16 1.52
C PRO A 120 -6.60 14.11 0.76
N GLN A 121 -7.41 15.17 0.81
CA GLN A 121 -8.72 15.21 0.15
C GLN A 121 -8.54 15.27 -1.38
N HIS A 122 -7.61 16.09 -1.84
CA HIS A 122 -7.25 16.15 -3.25
C HIS A 122 -6.74 14.80 -3.76
N GLN A 123 -5.85 14.15 -3.00
CA GLN A 123 -5.37 12.80 -3.31
C GLN A 123 -6.53 11.81 -3.52
N GLN A 124 -7.47 11.77 -2.57
CA GLN A 124 -8.62 10.85 -2.65
C GLN A 124 -9.49 11.13 -3.88
N LYS A 125 -9.73 12.41 -4.19
CA LYS A 125 -10.52 12.78 -5.39
C LYS A 125 -9.83 12.41 -6.69
N VAL A 126 -8.51 12.60 -6.78
CA VAL A 126 -7.72 12.24 -7.96
C VAL A 126 -7.75 10.74 -8.20
N PHE A 127 -7.45 9.92 -7.17
CA PHE A 127 -7.32 8.48 -7.34
C PHE A 127 -8.63 7.71 -7.31
N ASN A 128 -9.71 8.26 -6.74
CA ASN A 128 -11.05 7.66 -6.77
C ASN A 128 -11.93 8.27 -7.88
N GLY A 129 -11.36 9.06 -8.77
CA GLY A 129 -12.03 9.70 -9.91
C GLY A 129 -11.53 9.18 -11.26
N PRO A 130 -11.97 9.82 -12.36
CA PRO A 130 -11.62 9.38 -13.72
C PRO A 130 -10.12 9.31 -14.02
N ILE A 131 -9.30 10.10 -13.33
CA ILE A 131 -7.83 10.06 -13.48
C ILE A 131 -7.29 8.74 -12.93
N GLY A 132 -7.77 8.34 -11.74
CA GLY A 132 -7.39 7.06 -11.14
C GLY A 132 -7.84 5.89 -12.01
N ASP A 133 -9.08 5.89 -12.48
CA ASP A 133 -9.62 4.82 -13.34
C ASP A 133 -8.78 4.62 -14.61
N GLU A 134 -8.42 5.73 -15.28
CA GLU A 134 -7.59 5.71 -16.48
C GLU A 134 -6.21 5.10 -16.21
N LEU A 135 -5.54 5.57 -15.17
CA LEU A 135 -4.17 5.15 -14.86
C LEU A 135 -4.10 3.75 -14.25
N PHE A 136 -5.06 3.36 -13.41
CA PHE A 136 -5.10 2.02 -12.83
C PHE A 136 -5.41 0.93 -13.86
N LYS A 137 -6.11 1.28 -14.96
CA LYS A 137 -6.23 0.38 -16.10
C LYS A 137 -4.87 0.08 -16.73
N ALA A 138 -4.05 1.11 -16.97
CA ALA A 138 -2.68 0.92 -17.47
C ALA A 138 -1.80 0.10 -16.51
N VAL A 139 -1.99 0.30 -15.19
CA VAL A 139 -1.30 -0.51 -14.17
C VAL A 139 -1.71 -1.98 -14.27
N ALA A 140 -3.01 -2.27 -14.41
CA ALA A 140 -3.49 -3.65 -14.54
C ALA A 140 -2.95 -4.34 -15.79
N ASP A 141 -2.87 -3.62 -16.90
CA ASP A 141 -2.42 -4.15 -18.19
C ASP A 141 -0.88 -4.37 -18.23
N LYS A 142 -0.09 -3.46 -17.61
CA LYS A 142 1.38 -3.48 -17.71
C LYS A 142 2.09 -4.19 -16.54
N MET A 143 1.48 -4.22 -15.36
CA MET A 143 2.09 -4.77 -14.15
C MET A 143 1.48 -6.08 -13.67
N GLU A 144 0.42 -6.56 -14.33
CA GLU A 144 -0.34 -7.75 -13.95
C GLU A 144 -0.86 -7.69 -12.50
N ILE A 145 -1.25 -6.50 -12.06
CA ILE A 145 -1.85 -6.25 -10.75
C ILE A 145 -3.12 -5.41 -10.89
N THR A 146 -4.10 -5.65 -10.04
CA THR A 146 -5.31 -4.86 -9.94
C THR A 146 -5.23 -3.97 -8.70
N VAL A 147 -5.34 -2.66 -8.86
CA VAL A 147 -5.46 -1.72 -7.74
C VAL A 147 -6.87 -1.80 -7.18
N LEU A 148 -6.97 -2.02 -5.87
CA LEU A 148 -8.26 -2.17 -5.15
C LEU A 148 -8.70 -0.87 -4.48
N SER A 149 -7.75 -0.12 -3.93
CA SER A 149 -8.00 1.16 -3.25
C SER A 149 -6.69 1.92 -3.05
N THR A 150 -6.79 3.21 -2.71
CA THR A 150 -5.64 4.10 -2.48
C THR A 150 -5.61 4.57 -1.03
N ALA A 151 -4.56 4.24 -0.32
CA ALA A 151 -4.28 4.70 1.03
C ALA A 151 -3.43 5.99 1.01
N TYR A 152 -3.75 6.92 1.88
CA TYR A 152 -2.93 8.08 2.18
C TYR A 152 -1.71 7.64 3.01
N LEU A 153 -0.51 7.80 2.47
CA LEU A 153 0.72 7.55 3.23
C LEU A 153 1.06 8.72 4.13
N GLY A 154 0.76 9.93 3.71
CA GLY A 154 1.03 11.14 4.45
C GLY A 154 1.80 12.19 3.64
N THR A 155 1.96 13.36 4.24
CA THR A 155 2.76 14.43 3.65
C THR A 155 4.22 14.27 4.09
N ARG A 156 5.10 14.06 3.11
CA ARG A 156 6.52 13.77 3.36
C ARG A 156 7.30 15.00 3.78
N GLN A 157 8.17 14.80 4.76
CA GLN A 157 9.05 15.81 5.35
C GLN A 157 10.50 15.31 5.32
N VAL A 158 11.46 16.22 5.31
CA VAL A 158 12.88 15.85 5.48
C VAL A 158 13.19 15.73 6.98
N ASN A 159 13.83 14.63 7.36
CA ASN A 159 14.22 14.37 8.74
C ASN A 159 15.75 14.11 8.79
N LEU A 160 16.46 14.92 9.54
CA LEU A 160 17.94 14.99 9.56
C LEU A 160 18.54 14.43 10.84
N ARG A 161 19.63 13.67 10.70
CA ARG A 161 20.40 13.13 11.80
C ARG A 161 21.00 14.22 12.68
N GLU A 162 21.52 15.28 12.08
CA GLU A 162 22.06 16.45 12.77
C GLU A 162 21.27 17.71 12.42
N ALA A 163 21.08 18.59 13.40
CA ALA A 163 20.40 19.85 13.18
C ALA A 163 21.26 20.84 12.37
N ARG A 164 20.62 21.54 11.44
CA ARG A 164 21.26 22.58 10.63
C ARG A 164 20.25 23.63 10.18
N ASN A 165 20.75 24.76 9.72
CA ASN A 165 19.89 25.81 9.16
C ASN A 165 19.51 25.47 7.71
N VAL A 166 18.38 24.79 7.51
CA VAL A 166 17.84 24.49 6.19
C VAL A 166 16.72 25.47 5.86
N ARG A 167 16.98 26.35 4.91
CA ARG A 167 16.01 27.34 4.41
C ARG A 167 15.65 27.09 2.95
N THR A 168 16.60 26.66 2.13
CA THR A 168 16.45 26.47 0.68
C THR A 168 17.03 25.11 0.26
N PRO A 169 16.74 24.61 -0.94
CA PRO A 169 17.33 23.37 -1.48
C PRO A 169 18.86 23.31 -1.42
N SER A 170 19.55 24.47 -1.60
CA SER A 170 21.02 24.55 -1.55
C SER A 170 21.59 24.16 -0.19
N ASP A 171 20.81 24.31 0.88
CA ASP A 171 21.23 23.97 2.24
C ASP A 171 21.23 22.44 2.49
N LEU A 172 20.64 21.67 1.59
CA LEU A 172 20.70 20.19 1.59
C LEU A 172 21.85 19.64 0.75
N LYS A 173 22.65 20.50 0.09
CA LYS A 173 23.78 20.06 -0.73
C LYS A 173 24.77 19.24 0.10
N GLY A 174 25.13 18.05 -0.43
CA GLY A 174 26.05 17.12 0.22
C GLY A 174 25.45 16.28 1.34
N ILE A 175 24.17 16.49 1.70
CA ILE A 175 23.44 15.66 2.66
C ILE A 175 23.08 14.36 1.96
N LYS A 176 23.57 13.23 2.51
CA LYS A 176 23.16 11.89 2.09
C LYS A 176 21.74 11.63 2.56
N LEU A 177 20.77 12.09 1.76
CA LEU A 177 19.36 11.90 2.05
C LEU A 177 18.96 10.51 1.56
N ARG A 178 18.57 9.64 2.48
CA ARG A 178 18.09 8.31 2.11
C ARG A 178 16.79 8.42 1.32
N MET A 179 16.76 7.73 0.22
CA MET A 179 15.58 7.49 -0.59
C MET A 179 15.39 5.98 -0.80
N PRO A 180 14.18 5.47 -1.06
CA PRO A 180 14.01 4.10 -1.55
C PRO A 180 14.80 3.85 -2.84
N GLY A 181 15.20 2.59 -3.08
CA GLY A 181 16.13 2.23 -4.14
C GLY A 181 15.53 2.20 -5.56
N SER A 182 15.00 3.30 -6.06
CA SER A 182 14.62 3.45 -7.47
C SER A 182 15.11 4.78 -8.04
N LYS A 183 15.30 4.84 -9.37
CA LYS A 183 15.74 6.08 -10.05
C LYS A 183 14.72 7.22 -9.87
N GLU A 184 13.44 6.88 -9.80
CA GLU A 184 12.37 7.84 -9.58
C GLU A 184 12.47 8.49 -8.20
N TRP A 185 12.74 7.68 -7.16
CA TRP A 185 12.98 8.19 -5.80
C TRP A 185 14.26 9.01 -5.71
N LEU A 186 15.35 8.52 -6.30
CA LEU A 186 16.64 9.24 -6.28
C LEU A 186 16.50 10.60 -6.97
N PHE A 187 15.77 10.66 -8.09
CA PHE A 187 15.52 11.92 -8.79
C PHE A 187 14.79 12.96 -7.92
N LEU A 188 13.78 12.55 -7.15
CA LEU A 188 13.12 13.45 -6.21
C LEU A 188 14.08 13.96 -5.14
N GLY A 189 14.92 13.10 -4.57
CA GLY A 189 15.92 13.49 -3.58
C GLY A 189 16.93 14.52 -4.10
N GLU A 190 17.38 14.34 -5.35
CA GLU A 190 18.25 15.30 -6.05
C GLU A 190 17.52 16.61 -6.35
N ALA A 191 16.26 16.55 -6.77
CA ALA A 191 15.43 17.74 -7.02
C ALA A 191 15.18 18.56 -5.74
N LEU A 192 15.20 17.92 -4.57
CA LEU A 192 15.18 18.58 -3.26
C LEU A 192 16.53 19.22 -2.87
N GLY A 193 17.59 19.04 -3.67
CA GLY A 193 18.92 19.59 -3.44
C GLY A 193 19.88 18.69 -2.65
N ALA A 194 19.47 17.48 -2.29
CA ALA A 194 20.28 16.56 -1.51
C ALA A 194 21.12 15.60 -2.38
N THR A 195 22.01 14.85 -1.78
CA THR A 195 22.67 13.69 -2.38
C THR A 195 21.80 12.46 -2.09
N ALA A 196 20.97 12.08 -3.06
CA ALA A 196 20.05 10.95 -2.90
C ALA A 196 20.83 9.64 -2.73
N THR A 197 20.54 8.92 -1.64
CA THR A 197 21.26 7.70 -1.26
C THR A 197 20.28 6.52 -1.15
N PRO A 198 20.37 5.51 -2.02
CA PRO A 198 19.43 4.38 -2.01
C PRO A 198 19.67 3.48 -0.79
N LEU A 199 18.57 3.20 -0.05
CA LEU A 199 18.60 2.27 1.09
C LEU A 199 17.19 1.71 1.32
N ALA A 200 17.07 0.40 1.61
CA ALA A 200 15.79 -0.19 1.92
C ALA A 200 15.23 0.31 3.27
N PHE A 201 13.91 0.37 3.42
CA PHE A 201 13.27 0.97 4.60
C PHE A 201 13.73 0.34 5.93
N GLY A 202 13.84 -0.98 5.98
CA GLY A 202 14.29 -1.69 7.21
C GLY A 202 15.71 -1.36 7.65
N GLU A 203 16.54 -0.75 6.78
CA GLU A 203 17.93 -0.40 7.05
C GLU A 203 18.10 1.07 7.50
N VAL A 204 17.02 1.89 7.39
CA VAL A 204 17.09 3.35 7.61
C VAL A 204 17.48 3.71 9.04
N TYR A 205 16.87 3.05 10.05
CA TYR A 205 17.19 3.34 11.46
C TYR A 205 18.69 3.15 11.74
N MET A 206 19.24 2.02 11.31
CA MET A 206 20.66 1.76 11.48
C MET A 206 21.55 2.69 10.64
N GLY A 207 21.13 3.00 9.41
CA GLY A 207 21.82 3.96 8.55
C GLY A 207 21.93 5.36 9.17
N LEU A 208 20.85 5.84 9.81
CA LEU A 208 20.85 7.10 10.57
C LEU A 208 21.74 6.99 11.82
N LYS A 209 21.59 5.91 12.58
CA LYS A 209 22.33 5.70 13.83
C LYS A 209 23.84 5.67 13.60
N THR A 210 24.31 5.01 12.57
CA THR A 210 25.74 4.87 12.23
C THR A 210 26.31 6.03 11.43
N GLY A 211 25.45 6.92 10.86
CA GLY A 211 25.86 8.02 9.99
C GLY A 211 26.19 7.58 8.56
N THR A 212 25.76 6.41 8.13
CA THR A 212 25.83 5.97 6.72
C THR A 212 25.01 6.90 5.84
N ILE A 213 23.89 7.41 6.38
CA ILE A 213 23.04 8.45 5.80
C ILE A 213 22.90 9.61 6.80
N ASP A 214 22.72 10.82 6.29
CA ASP A 214 22.60 12.04 7.09
C ASP A 214 21.14 12.44 7.34
N GLY A 215 20.23 11.84 6.60
CA GLY A 215 18.79 12.09 6.72
C GLY A 215 17.97 11.09 5.92
N GLN A 216 16.67 11.23 6.04
CA GLN A 216 15.68 10.49 5.29
C GLN A 216 14.44 11.36 5.05
N ASP A 217 13.55 10.96 4.15
CA ASP A 217 12.25 11.58 3.97
C ASP A 217 11.12 10.58 4.23
N ASN A 218 10.16 10.98 5.04
CA ASN A 218 8.91 10.23 5.27
C ASN A 218 7.83 11.14 5.86
N PRO A 219 6.56 10.73 5.81
CA PRO A 219 5.52 11.34 6.61
C PRO A 219 5.76 11.17 8.10
N LEU A 220 5.33 12.12 8.89
CA LEU A 220 5.61 12.15 10.33
C LEU A 220 5.05 10.94 11.11
N PRO A 221 3.86 10.37 10.81
CA PRO A 221 3.42 9.14 11.44
C PRO A 221 4.39 7.97 11.22
N THR A 222 4.97 7.86 10.04
CA THR A 222 5.98 6.84 9.74
C THR A 222 7.30 7.09 10.48
N VAL A 223 7.74 8.36 10.60
CA VAL A 223 8.93 8.74 11.41
C VAL A 223 8.73 8.31 12.86
N ARG A 224 7.53 8.49 13.41
CA ARG A 224 7.19 8.06 14.76
C ARG A 224 7.17 6.54 14.89
N ALA A 225 6.41 5.86 14.05
CA ALA A 225 6.23 4.41 14.10
C ALA A 225 7.56 3.64 13.96
N ALA A 226 8.43 4.10 13.04
CA ALA A 226 9.76 3.52 12.83
C ALA A 226 10.83 4.05 13.81
N LYS A 227 10.44 4.90 14.77
CA LYS A 227 11.31 5.46 15.81
C LYS A 227 12.53 6.24 15.28
N PHE A 228 12.44 6.81 14.08
CA PHE A 228 13.56 7.58 13.51
C PHE A 228 13.90 8.81 14.35
N TYR A 229 12.96 9.32 15.16
CA TYR A 229 13.19 10.41 16.09
C TYR A 229 14.26 10.09 17.16
N GLU A 230 14.50 8.81 17.47
CA GLU A 230 15.57 8.41 18.44
C GLU A 230 16.97 8.62 17.88
N VAL A 231 17.12 8.67 16.55
CA VAL A 231 18.41 8.74 15.84
C VAL A 231 18.53 9.95 14.92
N THR A 232 17.66 10.94 15.10
CA THR A 232 17.63 12.20 14.35
C THR A 232 17.43 13.37 15.30
N LYS A 233 17.79 14.59 14.86
CA LYS A 233 17.69 15.81 15.68
C LYS A 233 16.78 16.89 15.07
N GLN A 234 16.39 16.75 13.80
CA GLN A 234 15.62 17.79 13.14
C GLN A 234 14.58 17.24 12.18
N LEU A 235 13.41 17.89 12.18
CA LEU A 235 12.41 17.82 11.13
C LEU A 235 12.40 19.15 10.36
N VAL A 236 12.52 19.07 9.05
CA VAL A 236 12.37 20.20 8.13
C VAL A 236 11.06 20.01 7.39
N LEU A 237 10.08 20.86 7.64
CA LEU A 237 8.71 20.76 7.10
C LEU A 237 8.66 21.24 5.66
N THR A 238 9.24 20.44 4.76
CA THR A 238 9.31 20.73 3.32
C THR A 238 7.99 20.49 2.61
N ASN A 239 7.08 19.68 3.15
CA ASN A 239 5.79 19.32 2.56
C ASN A 239 5.89 18.94 1.06
N HIS A 240 6.98 18.27 0.68
CA HIS A 240 7.35 18.13 -0.73
C HIS A 240 6.53 17.11 -1.51
N LEU A 241 5.85 16.19 -0.83
CA LEU A 241 5.03 15.18 -1.51
C LEU A 241 3.88 14.71 -0.61
N VAL A 242 2.66 14.80 -1.11
CA VAL A 242 1.49 14.08 -0.57
C VAL A 242 1.50 12.69 -1.19
N ASP A 243 1.92 11.71 -0.42
CA ASP A 243 2.26 10.39 -0.92
C ASP A 243 1.12 9.38 -0.74
N SER A 244 1.09 8.40 -1.63
CA SER A 244 0.05 7.37 -1.73
C SER A 244 0.64 5.98 -1.73
N LEU A 245 -0.08 5.05 -1.12
CA LEU A 245 0.13 3.63 -1.31
C LEU A 245 -1.16 2.99 -1.84
N HIS A 246 -1.04 2.29 -2.95
CA HIS A 246 -2.17 1.62 -3.58
C HIS A 246 -2.21 0.17 -3.14
N ILE A 247 -3.30 -0.27 -2.49
CA ILE A 247 -3.53 -1.69 -2.21
C ILE A 247 -3.75 -2.38 -3.55
N ALA A 248 -2.88 -3.33 -3.86
CA ALA A 248 -2.90 -4.08 -5.11
C ALA A 248 -2.95 -5.58 -4.87
N ILE A 249 -3.68 -6.28 -5.73
CA ILE A 249 -3.77 -7.74 -5.80
C ILE A 249 -3.22 -8.24 -7.14
N ALA A 250 -2.49 -9.36 -7.14
CA ALA A 250 -2.00 -9.98 -8.36
C ALA A 250 -3.17 -10.38 -9.28
N ASN A 251 -3.10 -10.06 -10.57
CA ASN A 251 -4.15 -10.39 -11.53
C ASN A 251 -4.46 -11.88 -11.59
N LYS A 252 -3.42 -12.74 -11.44
CA LYS A 252 -3.61 -14.18 -11.35
C LYS A 252 -4.56 -14.58 -10.22
N THR A 253 -4.37 -14.02 -9.03
CA THR A 253 -5.26 -14.23 -7.87
C THR A 253 -6.62 -13.61 -8.11
N TRP A 254 -6.65 -12.34 -8.53
CA TRP A 254 -7.89 -11.59 -8.76
C TRP A 254 -8.82 -12.29 -9.77
N ASN A 255 -8.27 -12.75 -10.88
CA ASN A 255 -9.04 -13.40 -11.93
C ASN A 255 -9.60 -14.77 -11.53
N GLY A 256 -8.95 -15.44 -10.57
CA GLY A 256 -9.43 -16.70 -9.99
C GLY A 256 -10.58 -16.55 -8.98
N LEU A 257 -10.86 -15.32 -8.52
CA LEU A 257 -11.93 -15.05 -7.55
C LEU A 257 -13.30 -15.04 -8.22
N THR A 258 -14.33 -15.56 -7.53
CA THR A 258 -15.72 -15.38 -7.90
C THR A 258 -16.14 -13.91 -7.79
N ALA A 259 -17.26 -13.53 -8.40
CA ALA A 259 -17.79 -12.15 -8.31
C ALA A 259 -18.05 -11.72 -6.85
N ALA A 260 -18.60 -12.62 -6.02
CA ALA A 260 -18.83 -12.35 -4.60
C ALA A 260 -17.53 -12.17 -3.82
N GLN A 261 -16.49 -12.99 -4.09
CA GLN A 261 -15.18 -12.88 -3.48
C GLN A 261 -14.48 -11.57 -3.89
N LYS A 262 -14.56 -11.18 -5.16
CA LYS A 262 -14.03 -9.89 -5.64
C LYS A 262 -14.69 -8.71 -4.92
N GLN A 263 -16.00 -8.75 -4.73
CA GLN A 263 -16.73 -7.72 -3.99
C GLN A 263 -16.27 -7.66 -2.53
N ALA A 264 -16.13 -8.80 -1.86
CA ALA A 264 -15.67 -8.88 -0.48
C ALA A 264 -14.24 -8.34 -0.32
N VAL A 265 -13.30 -8.73 -1.19
CA VAL A 265 -11.90 -8.26 -1.18
C VAL A 265 -11.84 -6.76 -1.44
N LYS A 266 -12.61 -6.23 -2.40
CA LYS A 266 -12.66 -4.78 -2.68
C LYS A 266 -13.23 -3.99 -1.50
N ALA A 267 -14.30 -4.47 -0.87
CA ALA A 267 -14.89 -3.84 0.30
C ALA A 267 -13.91 -3.85 1.50
N ALA A 268 -13.20 -4.95 1.71
CA ALA A 268 -12.17 -5.06 2.76
C ALA A 268 -11.00 -4.08 2.51
N ALA A 269 -10.56 -3.92 1.26
CA ALA A 269 -9.52 -2.96 0.90
C ALA A 269 -9.99 -1.51 1.15
N GLN A 270 -11.23 -1.18 0.81
CA GLN A 270 -11.82 0.14 1.10
C GLN A 270 -11.91 0.42 2.60
N ALA A 271 -12.38 -0.54 3.39
CA ALA A 271 -12.44 -0.40 4.86
C ALA A 271 -11.04 -0.18 5.47
N ALA A 272 -10.04 -0.94 5.01
CA ALA A 272 -8.66 -0.82 5.43
C ALA A 272 -8.07 0.56 5.10
N THR A 273 -8.29 1.07 3.87
CA THR A 273 -7.78 2.40 3.48
C THR A 273 -8.49 3.52 4.20
N SER A 274 -9.81 3.44 4.43
CA SER A 274 -10.54 4.44 5.22
C SER A 274 -9.97 4.51 6.64
N PHE A 275 -9.82 3.37 7.31
CA PHE A 275 -9.21 3.30 8.64
C PHE A 275 -7.81 3.93 8.67
N ASN A 276 -6.94 3.60 7.70
CA ASN A 276 -5.61 4.18 7.61
C ASN A 276 -5.66 5.69 7.41
N ASN A 277 -6.47 6.17 6.47
CA ASN A 277 -6.54 7.58 6.10
C ASN A 277 -7.01 8.45 7.26
N ASP A 278 -8.07 8.05 7.95
CA ASP A 278 -8.63 8.77 9.10
C ASP A 278 -7.60 8.89 10.23
N ASN A 279 -6.91 7.79 10.54
CA ASN A 279 -5.92 7.78 11.62
C ASN A 279 -4.67 8.59 11.26
N ARG A 280 -4.18 8.50 10.02
CA ARG A 280 -3.00 9.26 9.58
C ARG A 280 -3.24 10.75 9.54
N VAL A 281 -4.36 11.19 8.96
CA VAL A 281 -4.73 12.62 8.92
C VAL A 281 -4.86 13.17 10.34
N LYS A 282 -5.54 12.44 11.23
CA LYS A 282 -5.67 12.82 12.63
C LYS A 282 -4.33 12.91 13.36
N GLU A 283 -3.45 11.93 13.13
CA GLU A 283 -2.13 11.91 13.77
C GLU A 283 -1.25 13.03 13.23
N GLU A 284 -1.19 13.26 11.91
CA GLU A 284 -0.38 14.33 11.32
C GLU A 284 -0.74 15.72 11.89
N ALA A 285 -2.02 15.96 12.16
CA ALA A 285 -2.47 17.23 12.72
C ALA A 285 -1.94 17.51 14.15
N GLN A 286 -1.48 16.50 14.87
CA GLN A 286 -1.14 16.61 16.29
C GLN A 286 0.31 16.18 16.62
N ILE A 287 1.02 15.58 15.68
CA ILE A 287 2.28 14.87 15.95
C ILE A 287 3.49 15.77 16.18
N ILE A 288 3.44 17.03 15.75
CA ILE A 288 4.57 17.97 15.84
C ILE A 288 5.03 18.16 17.29
N ASP A 289 4.08 18.30 18.23
CA ASP A 289 4.43 18.50 19.63
C ASP A 289 5.07 17.28 20.26
N PHE A 290 4.70 16.07 19.82
CA PHE A 290 5.42 14.86 20.20
C PHE A 290 6.89 14.95 19.83
N PHE A 291 7.23 15.32 18.59
CA PHE A 291 8.64 15.40 18.17
C PHE A 291 9.42 16.49 18.91
N LYS A 292 8.81 17.63 19.19
CA LYS A 292 9.42 18.67 20.03
C LYS A 292 9.70 18.14 21.44
N GLN A 293 8.77 17.39 22.04
CA GLN A 293 8.97 16.76 23.36
C GLN A 293 10.06 15.70 23.34
N GLN A 294 10.29 15.04 22.19
CA GLN A 294 11.43 14.13 22.00
C GLN A 294 12.75 14.85 21.72
N GLY A 295 12.77 16.18 21.77
CA GLY A 295 13.96 17.00 21.61
C GLY A 295 14.35 17.31 20.16
N LEU A 296 13.50 17.04 19.19
CA LEU A 296 13.77 17.39 17.79
C LEU A 296 13.53 18.88 17.55
N GLN A 297 14.46 19.52 16.84
CA GLN A 297 14.21 20.82 16.24
C GLN A 297 13.22 20.66 15.08
N VAL A 298 12.15 21.46 15.10
CA VAL A 298 11.19 21.53 14.00
C VAL A 298 11.33 22.87 13.31
N SER A 299 11.61 22.87 12.01
CA SER A 299 11.81 24.08 11.22
C SER A 299 10.95 24.07 9.95
N THR A 300 10.49 25.24 9.53
CA THR A 300 9.79 25.44 8.26
C THR A 300 10.74 26.20 7.32
N PRO A 301 11.14 25.59 6.20
CA PRO A 301 12.00 26.25 5.21
C PRO A 301 11.19 27.20 4.33
N ASP A 302 11.85 27.85 3.37
CA ASP A 302 11.18 28.48 2.23
C ASP A 302 10.61 27.39 1.30
N VAL A 303 9.37 26.96 1.58
CA VAL A 303 8.68 25.90 0.85
C VAL A 303 8.54 26.22 -0.63
N GLU A 304 8.39 27.51 -1.00
CA GLU A 304 8.27 27.91 -2.41
C GLU A 304 9.60 27.72 -3.16
N SER A 305 10.73 27.92 -2.52
CA SER A 305 12.03 27.63 -3.13
C SER A 305 12.20 26.11 -3.39
N PHE A 306 11.73 25.25 -2.48
CA PHE A 306 11.70 23.80 -2.67
C PHE A 306 10.73 23.40 -3.77
N ARG A 307 9.51 23.95 -3.78
CA ARG A 307 8.52 23.71 -4.84
C ARG A 307 9.10 24.05 -6.22
N LYS A 308 9.69 25.24 -6.35
CA LYS A 308 10.28 25.69 -7.59
C LYS A 308 11.42 24.76 -8.04
N SER A 309 12.32 24.37 -7.13
CA SER A 309 13.43 23.46 -7.45
C SER A 309 12.93 22.12 -8.00
N VAL A 310 11.96 21.51 -7.31
CA VAL A 310 11.39 20.23 -7.71
C VAL A 310 10.64 20.34 -9.03
N GLN A 311 9.77 21.34 -9.19
CA GLN A 311 8.98 21.51 -10.39
C GLN A 311 9.87 21.83 -11.61
N ASP A 312 10.89 22.68 -11.47
CA ASP A 312 11.84 22.99 -12.53
C ASP A 312 12.67 21.76 -12.95
N ALA A 313 13.07 20.93 -11.98
CA ALA A 313 13.78 19.68 -12.26
C ALA A 313 12.91 18.71 -13.07
N TYR A 314 11.67 18.47 -12.63
CA TYR A 314 10.75 17.57 -13.34
C TYR A 314 10.37 18.10 -14.73
N ALA A 315 10.09 19.41 -14.88
CA ALA A 315 9.74 20.02 -16.17
C ALA A 315 10.85 19.84 -17.23
N LYS A 316 12.11 19.77 -16.81
CA LYS A 316 13.27 19.58 -17.68
C LYS A 316 13.64 18.11 -17.86
N SER A 317 13.02 17.20 -17.14
CA SER A 317 13.35 15.78 -17.13
C SER A 317 12.63 14.99 -18.22
N ASP A 318 13.10 13.77 -18.46
CA ASP A 318 12.40 12.82 -19.30
C ASP A 318 11.07 12.34 -18.67
N TYR A 319 10.88 12.49 -17.36
CA TYR A 319 9.62 12.16 -16.70
C TYR A 319 8.45 13.01 -17.22
N ALA A 320 8.64 14.32 -17.39
CA ALA A 320 7.57 15.19 -17.87
C ALA A 320 7.18 14.90 -19.34
N LYS A 321 8.07 14.32 -20.14
CA LYS A 321 7.80 14.00 -21.54
C LYS A 321 6.80 12.87 -21.74
N VAL A 322 6.65 11.99 -20.74
CA VAL A 322 5.74 10.84 -20.81
C VAL A 322 4.41 11.09 -20.11
N TRP A 323 4.24 12.25 -19.49
CA TRP A 323 2.94 12.60 -18.88
C TRP A 323 1.88 12.77 -19.97
N PRO A 324 0.67 12.21 -19.80
CA PRO A 324 -0.39 12.41 -20.75
C PRO A 324 -0.73 13.89 -20.91
N LYS A 325 -0.94 14.31 -22.16
CA LYS A 325 -1.25 15.72 -22.46
C LYS A 325 -2.46 16.20 -21.64
N GLY A 326 -2.32 17.32 -20.94
CA GLY A 326 -3.36 17.91 -20.10
C GLY A 326 -3.57 17.19 -18.74
N MET A 327 -2.81 16.13 -18.43
CA MET A 327 -2.99 15.40 -17.17
C MET A 327 -2.70 16.29 -15.95
N LEU A 328 -1.63 17.07 -15.98
CA LEU A 328 -1.31 17.99 -14.89
C LEU A 328 -2.45 19.02 -14.65
N GLU A 329 -3.02 19.54 -15.73
CA GLU A 329 -4.16 20.46 -15.64
C GLU A 329 -5.40 19.76 -15.07
N ARG A 330 -5.70 18.55 -15.51
CA ARG A 330 -6.81 17.73 -14.97
C ARG A 330 -6.64 17.49 -13.46
N ILE A 331 -5.42 17.14 -13.02
CA ILE A 331 -5.10 16.95 -11.60
C ILE A 331 -5.34 18.27 -10.85
N ASN A 332 -4.79 19.38 -11.34
CA ASN A 332 -4.92 20.69 -10.69
C ASN A 332 -6.38 21.15 -10.59
N ASN A 333 -7.22 20.84 -11.56
CA ASN A 333 -8.64 21.19 -11.61
C ASN A 333 -9.54 20.23 -10.83
N THR A 334 -9.04 19.10 -10.33
CA THR A 334 -9.77 18.22 -9.42
C THR A 334 -10.03 18.94 -8.09
N ARG A 335 -11.31 19.17 -7.75
CA ARG A 335 -11.77 19.93 -6.57
C ARG A 335 -12.43 19.04 -5.54
#